data_f05710ca50008d682630e02945834cd3
#
_entry.id   f05710ca50008d682630e02945834cd3
#
_cell.length_a   1.000
_cell.length_b   1.000
_cell.length_c   1.000
_cell.angle_alpha   90.00
_cell.angle_beta   90.00
_cell.angle_gamma   90.00
#
_symmetry.space_group_name_H-M   'P 1'
#
loop_
_entity.id
_entity.type
_entity.pdbx_description
1 polymer ?
#
loop_
_entity_poly.entity_id
_entity_poly.type
_entity_poly.pdbx_seq_one_letter_code
_entity_poly.pdbx_strand_id
1 'polypeptide(L)'
;ILKLYLFYGTKRNEFYQAEISPYDKKTVPNPTKYKNFSTESGIKLGISKKDLMTASGLDKFGIFASPAVSAVMKFVKINKVNALYDKVKNYEGQDFFNKLLEELNVKYLAFQEDLAKIPKTGPFILVANHPLGALDGVIMCKILSEIRTDFKVMGNFLLTKIEPMAPYVISVNPFEGRKEAYSSMSGMREALRHLSEGHCLGIFPAGEVSNKNNEFHEILDKEWENPAMKLIKKANVPVVPMYFHAKNSKLFYNVSKIHPDLQTLLLPSEMVNKREKPIKIRIGRPVTPKILNEY
;
A
#
# COMPACT_ATOMS: atom_id res chain seq x y z
N ILE A 1 9.01 -19.84 -8.21
CA ILE A 1 7.79 -19.18 -8.73
C ILE A 1 6.63 -19.69 -7.90
N LEU A 2 6.47 -19.15 -6.67
CA LEU A 2 5.25 -19.37 -5.90
C LEU A 2 4.14 -18.62 -6.63
N LYS A 3 3.51 -19.27 -7.61
CA LYS A 3 2.23 -18.83 -8.12
C LYS A 3 1.30 -18.80 -6.91
N LEU A 4 0.68 -17.66 -6.62
CA LEU A 4 -0.45 -17.50 -5.69
C LEU A 4 -1.61 -18.47 -5.97
N TYR A 5 -1.39 -19.52 -6.77
CA TYR A 5 -2.27 -20.64 -7.08
C TYR A 5 -2.63 -21.50 -5.87
N LEU A 6 -1.92 -21.40 -4.74
CA LEU A 6 -2.33 -22.09 -3.51
C LEU A 6 -3.63 -21.53 -2.91
N PHE A 7 -4.15 -20.41 -3.44
CA PHE A 7 -5.42 -19.82 -3.01
C PHE A 7 -6.62 -20.15 -3.89
N TYR A 8 -6.43 -20.67 -5.09
CA TYR A 8 -7.52 -20.97 -6.03
C TYR A 8 -7.94 -22.45 -6.04
N GLY A 9 -7.45 -23.25 -5.11
CA GLY A 9 -7.94 -24.60 -4.90
C GLY A 9 -9.32 -24.58 -4.25
N THR A 10 -10.35 -24.83 -5.06
CA THR A 10 -11.69 -25.29 -4.72
C THR A 10 -12.67 -24.30 -4.10
N LYS A 11 -13.74 -24.08 -4.86
CA LYS A 11 -15.06 -23.53 -4.58
C LYS A 11 -15.27 -22.05 -4.82
N ARG A 12 -15.75 -21.81 -6.02
CA ARG A 12 -16.19 -20.52 -6.58
C ARG A 12 -17.48 -19.93 -5.97
N ASN A 13 -18.19 -20.57 -5.06
CA ASN A 13 -19.60 -20.23 -4.79
C ASN A 13 -20.10 -20.35 -3.34
N GLU A 14 -19.32 -19.96 -2.33
CA GLU A 14 -19.92 -19.76 -1.00
C GLU A 14 -19.42 -18.47 -0.37
N PHE A 15 -20.02 -17.34 -0.78
CA PHE A 15 -19.93 -16.08 -0.06
C PHE A 15 -21.12 -16.00 0.91
N TYR A 16 -20.93 -16.37 2.16
CA TYR A 16 -21.84 -16.00 3.23
C TYR A 16 -21.72 -14.49 3.48
N GLN A 17 -22.87 -13.84 3.61
CA GLN A 17 -22.97 -12.46 4.05
C GLN A 17 -22.41 -12.39 5.47
N ALA A 18 -21.20 -11.84 5.62
CA ALA A 18 -20.72 -11.41 6.93
C ALA A 18 -21.29 -10.02 7.19
N GLU A 19 -22.00 -9.88 8.27
CA GLU A 19 -22.54 -8.62 8.75
C GLU A 19 -21.41 -7.59 8.89
N ILE A 20 -21.67 -6.40 8.38
CA ILE A 20 -20.82 -5.22 8.58
C ILE A 20 -20.85 -4.96 10.09
N SER A 21 -19.73 -5.17 10.78
CA SER A 21 -19.61 -4.71 12.17
C SER A 21 -19.83 -3.19 12.19
N PRO A 22 -20.91 -2.69 12.79
CA PRO A 22 -21.08 -1.27 12.95
C PRO A 22 -19.99 -0.80 13.90
N TYR A 23 -19.28 0.24 13.52
CA TYR A 23 -18.34 0.96 14.36
C TYR A 23 -19.05 1.34 15.66
N ASP A 24 -18.68 0.73 16.77
CA ASP A 24 -19.28 1.03 18.08
C ASP A 24 -18.81 2.42 18.54
N LYS A 25 -19.73 3.38 18.50
CA LYS A 25 -19.51 4.79 18.85
C LYS A 25 -19.14 5.04 20.33
N LYS A 26 -18.92 4.01 21.13
CA LYS A 26 -18.81 4.15 22.60
C LYS A 26 -17.40 4.29 23.15
N THR A 27 -16.34 4.30 22.34
CA THR A 27 -14.97 4.48 22.85
C THR A 27 -14.18 5.52 22.06
N VAL A 28 -14.68 6.74 21.96
CA VAL A 28 -13.86 7.87 21.51
C VAL A 28 -13.26 8.54 22.77
N PRO A 29 -11.93 8.50 22.97
CA PRO A 29 -11.28 9.29 23.99
C PRO A 29 -11.44 10.78 23.65
N ASN A 30 -11.75 11.57 24.68
CA ASN A 30 -11.97 13.01 24.63
C ASN A 30 -10.79 13.76 23.97
N PRO A 31 -10.99 14.60 22.94
CA PRO A 31 -9.93 15.23 22.12
C PRO A 31 -9.14 16.35 22.83
N THR A 32 -9.28 16.55 24.13
CA THR A 32 -8.69 17.71 24.86
C THR A 32 -7.26 17.49 25.36
N LYS A 33 -6.49 16.52 24.88
CA LYS A 33 -5.10 16.28 25.34
C LYS A 33 -4.01 16.51 24.29
N TYR A 34 -4.29 17.11 23.17
CA TYR A 34 -3.23 17.39 22.18
C TYR A 34 -2.81 18.86 22.27
N LYS A 35 -1.58 19.09 22.74
CA LYS A 35 -0.94 20.39 22.76
C LYS A 35 -0.79 20.91 21.33
N ASN A 36 -1.26 22.14 21.09
CA ASN A 36 -1.00 22.91 19.89
C ASN A 36 0.52 23.08 19.72
N PHE A 37 1.10 22.34 18.79
CA PHE A 37 2.39 22.72 18.22
C PHE A 37 2.13 23.71 17.09
N SER A 38 2.28 24.99 17.38
CA SER A 38 2.36 26.04 16.39
C SER A 38 3.72 25.93 15.69
N THR A 39 3.77 25.34 14.51
CA THR A 39 4.92 25.47 13.61
C THR A 39 4.79 26.74 12.80
N GLU A 40 5.43 27.81 13.25
CA GLU A 40 5.83 28.92 12.39
C GLU A 40 6.92 28.42 11.43
N SER A 41 6.54 27.91 10.31
CA SER A 41 7.30 27.93 9.06
C SER A 41 6.35 27.52 7.95
N GLY A 42 6.15 28.41 6.97
CA GLY A 42 5.22 28.25 5.85
C GLY A 42 5.60 27.18 4.83
N ILE A 43 5.89 25.97 5.28
CA ILE A 43 6.08 24.78 4.45
C ILE A 43 4.70 24.21 4.20
N LYS A 44 4.17 24.41 3.00
CA LYS A 44 3.00 23.68 2.48
C LYS A 44 3.39 22.20 2.41
N LEU A 45 3.16 21.44 3.49
CA LEU A 45 3.29 19.99 3.52
C LEU A 45 2.14 19.39 2.69
N GLY A 46 2.39 19.19 1.42
CA GLY A 46 1.46 18.57 0.49
C GLY A 46 2.25 17.96 -0.66
N ILE A 47 1.70 16.92 -1.27
CA ILE A 47 2.29 16.31 -2.46
C ILE A 47 2.17 17.29 -3.62
N SER A 48 3.30 17.69 -4.21
CA SER A 48 3.33 18.55 -5.39
C SER A 48 3.25 17.74 -6.69
N LYS A 49 2.94 18.42 -7.80
CA LYS A 49 3.01 17.80 -9.13
C LYS A 49 4.42 17.27 -9.44
N LYS A 50 5.45 17.98 -9.00
CA LYS A 50 6.85 17.56 -9.17
C LYS A 50 7.13 16.27 -8.39
N ASP A 51 6.64 16.15 -7.16
CA ASP A 51 6.79 14.93 -6.36
C ASP A 51 6.18 13.72 -7.05
N LEU A 52 4.99 13.88 -7.66
CA LEU A 52 4.34 12.80 -8.42
C LEU A 52 5.13 12.41 -9.67
N MET A 53 5.69 13.38 -10.38
CA MET A 53 6.52 13.12 -11.56
C MET A 53 7.78 12.34 -11.16
N THR A 54 8.46 12.74 -10.10
CA THR A 54 9.64 12.03 -9.58
C THR A 54 9.27 10.63 -9.11
N ALA A 55 8.16 10.48 -8.39
CA ALA A 55 7.71 9.18 -7.90
C ALA A 55 7.20 8.23 -9.00
N SER A 56 6.85 8.74 -10.16
CA SER A 56 6.50 7.95 -11.34
C SER A 56 7.70 7.66 -12.25
N GLY A 57 8.89 8.23 -11.94
CA GLY A 57 10.08 8.10 -12.78
C GLY A 57 10.05 8.89 -14.08
N LEU A 58 8.98 9.64 -14.34
CA LEU A 58 8.79 10.39 -15.60
C LEU A 58 9.68 11.64 -15.73
N ASP A 59 10.17 12.17 -14.62
CA ASP A 59 11.12 13.27 -14.59
C ASP A 59 12.44 12.93 -15.30
N LYS A 60 12.86 11.68 -15.28
CA LYS A 60 14.09 11.18 -15.92
C LYS A 60 14.05 11.22 -17.46
N PHE A 61 12.85 11.24 -18.03
CA PHE A 61 12.66 11.16 -19.49
C PHE A 61 12.43 12.52 -20.15
N GLY A 62 12.49 13.64 -19.40
CA GLY A 62 12.20 14.96 -19.96
C GLY A 62 10.76 15.12 -20.48
N ILE A 63 9.84 14.25 -20.06
CA ILE A 63 8.47 14.11 -20.59
C ILE A 63 7.53 15.22 -20.06
N PHE A 64 8.00 16.14 -19.22
CA PHE A 64 7.19 17.24 -18.66
C PHE A 64 6.41 18.05 -19.71
N ALA A 65 6.98 18.19 -20.89
CA ALA A 65 6.36 18.91 -22.01
C ALA A 65 5.50 18.02 -22.94
N SER A 66 5.41 16.72 -22.65
CA SER A 66 4.61 15.81 -23.49
C SER A 66 3.13 16.14 -23.40
N PRO A 67 2.41 16.22 -24.54
CA PRO A 67 0.96 16.37 -24.57
C PRO A 67 0.24 15.27 -23.76
N ALA A 68 0.76 14.05 -23.77
CA ALA A 68 0.21 12.92 -23.03
C ALA A 68 0.26 13.15 -21.51
N VAL A 69 1.41 13.59 -20.98
CA VAL A 69 1.54 13.96 -19.56
C VAL A 69 0.59 15.10 -19.20
N SER A 70 0.54 16.14 -20.03
CA SER A 70 -0.36 17.29 -19.81
C SER A 70 -1.84 16.87 -19.79
N ALA A 71 -2.23 15.94 -20.66
CA ALA A 71 -3.57 15.38 -20.68
C ALA A 71 -3.88 14.57 -19.41
N VAL A 72 -2.97 13.68 -19.00
CA VAL A 72 -3.13 12.87 -17.78
C VAL A 72 -3.20 13.75 -16.53
N MET A 73 -2.33 14.77 -16.43
CA MET A 73 -2.31 15.69 -15.29
C MET A 73 -3.60 16.46 -15.05
N LYS A 74 -4.48 16.61 -16.08
CA LYS A 74 -5.82 17.17 -15.89
C LYS A 74 -6.72 16.28 -15.02
N PHE A 75 -6.47 14.98 -15.02
CA PHE A 75 -7.23 14.00 -14.23
C PHE A 75 -6.64 13.75 -12.85
N VAL A 76 -5.41 14.22 -12.58
CA VAL A 76 -4.80 14.09 -11.25
C VAL A 76 -5.46 15.07 -10.29
N LYS A 77 -6.16 14.55 -9.30
CA LYS A 77 -6.93 15.34 -8.32
C LYS A 77 -6.08 15.75 -7.12
N ILE A 78 -4.87 16.29 -7.36
CA ILE A 78 -3.91 16.60 -6.29
C ILE A 78 -4.48 17.56 -5.25
N ASN A 79 -5.28 18.54 -5.65
CA ASN A 79 -5.93 19.46 -4.71
C ASN A 79 -6.89 18.73 -3.75
N LYS A 80 -7.57 17.67 -4.24
CA LYS A 80 -8.43 16.84 -3.38
C LYS A 80 -7.63 16.00 -2.41
N VAL A 81 -6.47 15.48 -2.85
CA VAL A 81 -5.56 14.72 -1.98
C VAL A 81 -4.98 15.62 -0.90
N ASN A 82 -4.55 16.84 -1.26
CA ASN A 82 -4.03 17.80 -0.28
C ASN A 82 -5.11 18.27 0.70
N ALA A 83 -6.34 18.53 0.22
CA ALA A 83 -7.46 18.85 1.10
C ALA A 83 -7.85 17.68 2.03
N LEU A 84 -7.69 16.44 1.56
CA LEU A 84 -7.85 15.25 2.39
C LEU A 84 -6.75 15.19 3.46
N TYR A 85 -5.49 15.42 3.07
CA TYR A 85 -4.38 15.47 4.00
C TYR A 85 -4.58 16.49 5.12
N ASP A 86 -5.04 17.71 4.78
CA ASP A 86 -5.34 18.76 5.75
C ASP A 86 -6.37 18.35 6.81
N LYS A 87 -7.27 17.43 6.48
CA LYS A 87 -8.26 16.89 7.42
C LYS A 87 -7.70 15.81 8.35
N VAL A 88 -6.65 15.10 7.94
CA VAL A 88 -6.17 13.93 8.65
C VAL A 88 -4.77 14.08 9.26
N LYS A 89 -4.02 15.12 8.92
CA LYS A 89 -2.62 15.33 9.31
C LYS A 89 -2.38 15.42 10.83
N ASN A 90 -3.42 15.76 11.61
CA ASN A 90 -3.32 15.90 13.06
C ASN A 90 -3.62 14.58 13.81
N TYR A 91 -3.92 13.51 13.09
CA TYR A 91 -4.14 12.18 13.66
C TYR A 91 -2.87 11.35 13.52
N GLU A 92 -2.63 10.45 14.44
CA GLU A 92 -1.46 9.58 14.48
C GLU A 92 -1.86 8.11 14.63
N GLY A 93 -0.96 7.19 14.29
CA GLY A 93 -1.14 5.77 14.49
C GLY A 93 -2.40 5.22 13.85
N GLN A 94 -3.11 4.40 14.60
CA GLN A 94 -4.36 3.78 14.15
C GLN A 94 -5.44 4.81 13.83
N ASP A 95 -5.51 5.92 14.57
CA ASP A 95 -6.53 6.97 14.37
C ASP A 95 -6.33 7.70 13.04
N PHE A 96 -5.07 7.87 12.61
CA PHE A 96 -4.79 8.40 11.28
C PHE A 96 -5.36 7.51 10.17
N PHE A 97 -5.12 6.20 10.23
CA PHE A 97 -5.63 5.27 9.21
C PHE A 97 -7.16 5.18 9.25
N ASN A 98 -7.77 5.22 10.44
CA ASN A 98 -9.21 5.26 10.60
C ASN A 98 -9.81 6.49 9.95
N LYS A 99 -9.28 7.67 10.32
CA LYS A 99 -9.77 8.95 9.81
C LYS A 99 -9.58 9.09 8.30
N LEU A 100 -8.45 8.62 7.78
CA LEU A 100 -8.15 8.63 6.35
C LEU A 100 -9.16 7.80 5.55
N LEU A 101 -9.47 6.58 5.99
CA LEU A 101 -10.46 5.71 5.33
C LEU A 101 -11.88 6.28 5.45
N GLU A 102 -12.22 6.89 6.59
CA GLU A 102 -13.49 7.58 6.79
C GLU A 102 -13.67 8.76 5.81
N GLU A 103 -12.68 9.66 5.72
CA GLU A 103 -12.73 10.83 4.82
C GLU A 103 -12.72 10.42 3.33
N LEU A 104 -12.08 9.32 3.00
CA LEU A 104 -12.15 8.70 1.67
C LEU A 104 -13.49 8.02 1.41
N ASN A 105 -14.32 7.79 2.44
CA ASN A 105 -15.51 6.95 2.39
C ASN A 105 -15.23 5.57 1.80
N VAL A 106 -14.09 4.98 2.19
CA VAL A 106 -13.66 3.65 1.76
C VAL A 106 -14.00 2.63 2.84
N LYS A 107 -14.69 1.58 2.44
CA LYS A 107 -15.00 0.41 3.27
C LYS A 107 -14.23 -0.80 2.77
N TYR A 108 -13.80 -1.66 3.69
CA TYR A 108 -13.25 -2.97 3.34
C TYR A 108 -13.92 -4.06 4.17
N LEU A 109 -13.87 -5.29 3.65
CA LEU A 109 -14.40 -6.48 4.29
C LEU A 109 -13.27 -7.49 4.45
N ALA A 110 -12.91 -7.78 5.69
CA ALA A 110 -12.02 -8.87 6.05
C ALA A 110 -12.74 -9.78 7.04
N PHE A 111 -12.66 -11.10 6.84
CA PHE A 111 -13.27 -12.04 7.77
C PHE A 111 -12.47 -12.12 9.06
N GLN A 112 -13.15 -12.25 10.21
CA GLN A 112 -12.49 -12.39 11.51
C GLN A 112 -11.57 -13.63 11.56
N GLU A 113 -11.97 -14.70 10.90
CA GLU A 113 -11.16 -15.90 10.75
C GLU A 113 -9.88 -15.67 9.93
N ASP A 114 -9.92 -14.76 8.97
CA ASP A 114 -8.77 -14.37 8.18
C ASP A 114 -7.83 -13.46 9.00
N LEU A 115 -8.38 -12.49 9.73
CA LEU A 115 -7.62 -11.61 10.62
C LEU A 115 -6.92 -12.39 11.74
N ALA A 116 -7.56 -13.43 12.27
CA ALA A 116 -7.00 -14.29 13.30
C ALA A 116 -5.75 -15.08 12.84
N LYS A 117 -5.49 -15.17 11.54
CA LYS A 117 -4.29 -15.82 10.98
C LYS A 117 -3.04 -14.94 11.04
N ILE A 118 -3.20 -13.63 11.27
CA ILE A 118 -2.07 -12.72 11.42
C ILE A 118 -1.41 -12.95 12.79
N PRO A 119 -0.10 -13.25 12.85
CA PRO A 119 0.60 -13.48 14.11
C PRO A 119 0.59 -12.24 15.01
N LYS A 120 0.17 -12.41 16.26
CA LYS A 120 0.14 -11.33 17.26
C LYS A 120 1.52 -11.01 17.82
N THR A 121 2.47 -11.93 17.71
CA THR A 121 3.84 -11.81 18.23
C THR A 121 4.84 -12.44 17.26
N GLY A 122 6.12 -12.09 17.41
CA GLY A 122 7.19 -12.58 16.58
C GLY A 122 7.24 -11.96 15.19
N PRO A 123 8.34 -12.17 14.46
CA PRO A 123 8.53 -11.59 13.14
C PRO A 123 7.75 -12.35 12.07
N PHE A 124 7.21 -11.63 11.10
CA PHE A 124 6.64 -12.18 9.87
C PHE A 124 6.63 -11.13 8.76
N ILE A 125 6.51 -11.60 7.53
CA ILE A 125 6.29 -10.74 6.37
C ILE A 125 4.86 -10.93 5.88
N LEU A 126 4.06 -9.84 5.81
CA LEU A 126 2.76 -9.81 5.16
C LEU A 126 2.97 -9.45 3.69
N VAL A 127 2.64 -10.37 2.78
CA VAL A 127 2.75 -10.15 1.33
C VAL A 127 1.37 -9.95 0.72
N ALA A 128 1.21 -8.95 -0.14
CA ALA A 128 -0.07 -8.70 -0.79
C ALA A 128 0.09 -8.38 -2.28
N ASN A 129 -0.98 -8.66 -3.07
CA ASN A 129 -1.14 -8.06 -4.39
C ASN A 129 -1.42 -6.55 -4.25
N HIS A 130 -1.22 -5.78 -5.34
CA HIS A 130 -1.24 -4.32 -5.30
C HIS A 130 -2.23 -3.67 -6.30
N PRO A 131 -3.53 -4.01 -6.28
CA PRO A 131 -4.46 -3.56 -7.32
C PRO A 131 -4.85 -2.08 -7.26
N LEU A 132 -4.75 -1.42 -6.10
CA LEU A 132 -5.25 -0.05 -5.88
C LEU A 132 -4.14 0.97 -5.60
N GLY A 133 -2.89 0.55 -5.44
CA GLY A 133 -1.77 1.42 -5.12
C GLY A 133 -1.80 1.91 -3.67
N ALA A 134 -1.65 3.21 -3.43
CA ALA A 134 -1.56 3.75 -2.07
C ALA A 134 -2.68 3.28 -1.12
N LEU A 135 -3.88 3.04 -1.65
CA LEU A 135 -5.01 2.60 -0.85
C LEU A 135 -4.83 1.20 -0.25
N ASP A 136 -4.19 0.28 -0.98
CA ASP A 136 -3.86 -1.06 -0.45
C ASP A 136 -2.90 -0.93 0.74
N GLY A 137 -1.90 -0.05 0.61
CA GLY A 137 -0.96 0.26 1.69
C GLY A 137 -1.65 0.83 2.92
N VAL A 138 -2.58 1.77 2.75
CA VAL A 138 -3.37 2.36 3.85
C VAL A 138 -4.21 1.29 4.55
N ILE A 139 -4.90 0.42 3.81
CA ILE A 139 -5.71 -0.65 4.39
C ILE A 139 -4.84 -1.69 5.08
N MET A 140 -3.70 -2.04 4.51
CA MET A 140 -2.72 -2.94 5.14
C MET A 140 -2.23 -2.35 6.48
N CYS A 141 -1.83 -1.07 6.51
CA CYS A 141 -1.44 -0.38 7.73
C CYS A 141 -2.57 -0.35 8.76
N LYS A 142 -3.81 -0.09 8.33
CA LYS A 142 -4.99 -0.11 9.22
C LYS A 142 -5.18 -1.48 9.86
N ILE A 143 -5.13 -2.56 9.09
CA ILE A 143 -5.28 -3.93 9.60
C ILE A 143 -4.12 -4.27 10.55
N LEU A 144 -2.88 -3.97 10.16
CA LEU A 144 -1.73 -4.23 11.01
C LEU A 144 -1.77 -3.42 12.31
N SER A 145 -2.16 -2.13 12.26
CA SER A 145 -2.23 -1.28 13.46
C SER A 145 -3.24 -1.74 14.51
N GLU A 146 -4.22 -2.55 14.14
CA GLU A 146 -5.17 -3.16 15.07
C GLU A 146 -4.60 -4.38 15.80
N ILE A 147 -3.58 -5.02 15.23
CA ILE A 147 -3.03 -6.29 15.72
C ILE A 147 -1.64 -6.10 16.31
N ARG A 148 -0.85 -5.21 15.73
CA ARG A 148 0.58 -4.97 16.03
C ARG A 148 0.87 -3.48 16.02
N THR A 149 1.58 -3.00 17.03
CA THR A 149 2.06 -1.61 17.09
C THR A 149 3.45 -1.43 16.48
N ASP A 150 4.16 -2.52 16.25
CA ASP A 150 5.55 -2.59 15.79
C ASP A 150 5.67 -2.93 14.29
N PHE A 151 4.63 -2.67 13.51
CA PHE A 151 4.66 -2.93 12.08
C PHE A 151 5.34 -1.81 11.29
N LYS A 152 5.94 -2.18 10.16
CA LYS A 152 6.30 -1.26 9.07
C LYS A 152 5.85 -1.83 7.73
N VAL A 153 5.75 -0.97 6.72
CA VAL A 153 5.48 -1.36 5.32
C VAL A 153 6.57 -0.82 4.41
N MET A 154 6.96 -1.60 3.41
CA MET A 154 7.84 -1.08 2.36
C MET A 154 7.01 -0.29 1.36
N GLY A 155 7.43 0.92 1.06
CA GLY A 155 6.67 1.80 0.17
C GLY A 155 7.52 2.87 -0.51
N ASN A 156 6.90 3.54 -1.49
CA ASN A 156 7.55 4.64 -2.19
C ASN A 156 7.90 5.78 -1.22
N PHE A 157 9.03 6.45 -1.46
CA PHE A 157 9.52 7.57 -0.66
C PHE A 157 8.51 8.71 -0.48
N LEU A 158 7.53 8.87 -1.39
CA LEU A 158 6.46 9.85 -1.22
C LEU A 158 5.65 9.66 0.07
N LEU A 159 5.51 8.42 0.52
CA LEU A 159 4.77 8.12 1.74
C LEU A 159 5.47 8.65 2.99
N THR A 160 6.80 8.82 2.95
CA THR A 160 7.54 9.43 4.07
C THR A 160 7.36 10.95 4.16
N LYS A 161 6.82 11.60 3.11
CA LYS A 161 6.42 13.02 3.15
C LYS A 161 5.06 13.24 3.82
N ILE A 162 4.32 12.17 4.07
CA ILE A 162 3.06 12.18 4.82
C ILE A 162 3.41 11.93 6.27
N GLU A 163 3.52 13.00 7.07
CA GLU A 163 4.05 12.98 8.43
C GLU A 163 3.45 11.86 9.30
N PRO A 164 2.12 11.64 9.36
CA PRO A 164 1.55 10.55 10.15
C PRO A 164 1.85 9.14 9.61
N MET A 165 2.27 9.00 8.35
CA MET A 165 2.67 7.70 7.76
C MET A 165 4.16 7.42 7.89
N ALA A 166 4.99 8.45 7.95
CA ALA A 166 6.45 8.32 7.92
C ALA A 166 7.02 7.29 8.92
N PRO A 167 6.53 7.19 10.17
CA PRO A 167 7.04 6.20 11.14
C PRO A 167 6.82 4.74 10.71
N TYR A 168 5.83 4.48 9.87
CA TYR A 168 5.42 3.14 9.45
C TYR A 168 5.99 2.72 8.09
N VAL A 169 6.79 3.58 7.43
CA VAL A 169 7.27 3.35 6.08
C VAL A 169 8.77 3.10 6.06
N ILE A 170 9.19 1.96 5.51
CA ILE A 170 10.55 1.76 5.03
C ILE A 170 10.57 2.18 3.56
N SER A 171 11.27 3.28 3.29
CA SER A 171 11.32 3.87 1.95
C SER A 171 12.12 2.99 0.99
N VAL A 172 11.51 2.73 -0.16
CA VAL A 172 12.16 2.14 -1.32
C VAL A 172 11.89 2.98 -2.54
N ASN A 173 12.86 3.04 -3.46
CA ASN A 173 12.66 3.70 -4.74
C ASN A 173 12.62 2.65 -5.85
N PRO A 174 11.47 2.31 -6.42
CA PRO A 174 11.35 1.29 -7.44
C PRO A 174 11.97 1.70 -8.80
N PHE A 175 12.30 2.99 -8.99
CA PHE A 175 12.79 3.54 -10.25
C PHE A 175 14.31 3.79 -10.27
N GLU A 176 15.05 3.17 -9.37
CA GLU A 176 16.47 3.44 -9.21
C GLU A 176 17.33 2.89 -10.34
N GLY A 177 18.07 3.81 -11.00
CA GLY A 177 19.25 3.47 -11.76
C GLY A 177 20.47 3.17 -10.85
N ARG A 178 21.60 2.74 -11.43
CA ARG A 178 22.79 2.29 -10.68
C ARG A 178 23.32 3.25 -9.60
N LYS A 179 23.05 4.57 -9.70
CA LYS A 179 23.50 5.57 -8.70
C LYS A 179 22.61 5.62 -7.45
N GLU A 180 21.40 5.14 -7.55
CA GLU A 180 20.38 5.17 -6.50
C GLU A 180 20.16 3.81 -5.84
N ALA A 181 20.90 2.78 -6.28
CA ALA A 181 20.90 1.44 -5.67
C ALA A 181 21.23 1.43 -4.16
N TYR A 182 21.84 2.52 -3.67
CA TYR A 182 22.09 2.71 -2.24
C TYR A 182 20.80 2.84 -1.42
N SER A 183 19.74 3.47 -1.92
CA SER A 183 18.48 3.64 -1.18
C SER A 183 17.71 2.33 -1.10
N SER A 184 17.66 1.54 -2.17
CA SER A 184 17.10 0.18 -2.16
C SER A 184 17.88 -0.75 -1.23
N MET A 185 19.20 -0.64 -1.20
CA MET A 185 20.04 -1.41 -0.26
C MET A 185 19.83 -0.97 1.18
N SER A 186 19.64 0.33 1.43
CA SER A 186 19.33 0.88 2.76
C SER A 186 17.98 0.37 3.25
N GLY A 187 16.93 0.46 2.43
CA GLY A 187 15.61 -0.06 2.74
C GLY A 187 15.62 -1.56 3.01
N MET A 188 16.39 -2.33 2.23
CA MET A 188 16.57 -3.78 2.46
C MET A 188 17.23 -4.07 3.81
N ARG A 189 18.28 -3.33 4.17
CA ARG A 189 18.96 -3.52 5.47
C ARG A 189 18.04 -3.14 6.62
N GLU A 190 17.31 -2.02 6.50
CA GLU A 190 16.34 -1.60 7.51
C GLU A 190 15.25 -2.64 7.68
N ALA A 191 14.69 -3.19 6.59
CA ALA A 191 13.69 -4.24 6.62
C ALA A 191 14.18 -5.51 7.32
N LEU A 192 15.39 -5.97 7.00
CA LEU A 192 15.99 -7.14 7.64
C LEU A 192 16.25 -6.90 9.13
N ARG A 193 16.76 -5.71 9.51
CA ARG A 193 16.95 -5.35 10.92
C ARG A 193 15.63 -5.36 11.67
N HIS A 194 14.60 -4.71 11.13
CA HIS A 194 13.25 -4.64 11.72
C HIS A 194 12.67 -6.04 11.98
N LEU A 195 12.81 -6.95 11.01
CA LEU A 195 12.40 -8.34 11.17
C LEU A 195 13.24 -9.10 12.20
N SER A 196 14.57 -8.85 12.27
CA SER A 196 15.47 -9.51 13.26
C SER A 196 15.20 -9.04 14.69
N GLU A 197 14.64 -7.85 14.88
CA GLU A 197 14.17 -7.31 16.16
C GLU A 197 12.81 -7.90 16.60
N GLY A 198 12.22 -8.80 15.83
CA GLY A 198 10.97 -9.49 16.16
C GLY A 198 9.71 -8.81 15.64
N HIS A 199 9.85 -7.77 14.81
CA HIS A 199 8.77 -6.95 14.30
C HIS A 199 8.17 -7.51 13.00
N CYS A 200 7.03 -6.99 12.57
CA CYS A 200 6.38 -7.43 11.34
C CYS A 200 6.50 -6.39 10.21
N LEU A 201 6.55 -6.90 8.97
CA LEU A 201 6.78 -6.12 7.77
C LEU A 201 5.71 -6.41 6.70
N GLY A 202 5.06 -5.37 6.18
CA GLY A 202 4.18 -5.46 5.01
C GLY A 202 4.95 -5.14 3.72
N ILE A 203 4.73 -5.94 2.67
CA ILE A 203 5.33 -5.69 1.35
C ILE A 203 4.36 -6.00 0.21
N PHE A 204 4.54 -5.31 -0.90
CA PHE A 204 3.93 -5.58 -2.19
C PHE A 204 5.03 -6.07 -3.14
N PRO A 205 5.24 -7.39 -3.25
CA PRO A 205 6.47 -7.94 -3.83
C PRO A 205 6.60 -7.75 -5.34
N ALA A 206 5.51 -7.42 -6.04
CA ALA A 206 5.54 -7.04 -7.44
C ALA A 206 6.19 -5.67 -7.70
N GLY A 207 6.36 -4.83 -6.66
CA GLY A 207 7.00 -3.52 -6.73
C GLY A 207 6.21 -2.44 -7.45
N GLU A 208 5.11 -2.79 -8.11
CA GLU A 208 4.22 -1.87 -8.82
C GLU A 208 2.76 -2.30 -8.73
N VAL A 209 1.86 -1.40 -9.14
CA VAL A 209 0.41 -1.65 -9.11
C VAL A 209 0.01 -2.65 -10.19
N SER A 210 -0.91 -3.57 -9.83
CA SER A 210 -1.47 -4.58 -10.75
C SER A 210 -1.96 -3.95 -12.06
N ASN A 211 -1.67 -4.61 -13.17
CA ASN A 211 -2.03 -4.13 -14.49
C ASN A 211 -2.77 -5.21 -15.29
N LYS A 212 -3.30 -4.82 -16.45
CA LYS A 212 -3.95 -5.76 -17.35
C LYS A 212 -2.93 -6.75 -17.90
N ASN A 213 -3.13 -8.02 -17.61
CA ASN A 213 -2.39 -9.11 -18.22
C ASN A 213 -3.02 -9.45 -19.57
N ASN A 214 -2.22 -9.43 -20.65
CA ASN A 214 -2.74 -9.68 -22.00
C ASN A 214 -3.03 -11.16 -22.27
N GLU A 215 -2.33 -12.06 -21.60
CA GLU A 215 -2.48 -13.51 -21.76
C GLU A 215 -3.77 -14.00 -21.09
N PHE A 216 -4.05 -13.56 -19.86
CA PHE A 216 -5.19 -14.03 -19.08
C PHE A 216 -6.40 -13.09 -19.15
N HIS A 217 -6.28 -11.91 -19.82
CA HIS A 217 -7.30 -10.86 -19.86
C HIS A 217 -7.79 -10.38 -18.47
N GLU A 218 -7.00 -10.62 -17.44
CA GLU A 218 -7.28 -10.27 -16.04
C GLU A 218 -6.36 -9.14 -15.54
N ILE A 219 -6.72 -8.54 -14.39
CA ILE A 219 -5.86 -7.60 -13.68
C ILE A 219 -5.03 -8.40 -12.70
N LEU A 220 -3.73 -8.43 -12.94
CA LEU A 220 -2.77 -9.22 -12.15
C LEU A 220 -1.55 -8.37 -11.81
N ASP A 221 -0.90 -8.74 -10.71
CA ASP A 221 0.46 -8.28 -10.45
C ASP A 221 1.41 -8.90 -11.47
N LYS A 222 2.48 -8.19 -11.79
CA LYS A 222 3.60 -8.80 -12.49
C LYS A 222 4.33 -9.81 -11.59
N GLU A 223 5.31 -10.50 -12.14
CA GLU A 223 6.19 -11.36 -11.36
C GLU A 223 6.87 -10.59 -10.22
N TRP A 224 7.07 -11.28 -9.11
CA TRP A 224 7.69 -10.67 -7.94
C TRP A 224 9.13 -10.26 -8.24
N GLU A 225 9.50 -9.09 -7.79
CA GLU A 225 10.82 -8.52 -7.99
C GLU A 225 11.90 -9.31 -7.23
N ASN A 226 13.08 -9.43 -7.85
CA ASN A 226 14.22 -10.11 -7.24
C ASN A 226 14.62 -9.56 -5.86
N PRO A 227 14.59 -8.24 -5.59
CA PRO A 227 14.85 -7.72 -4.24
C PRO A 227 13.86 -8.22 -3.20
N ALA A 228 12.56 -8.29 -3.53
CA ALA A 228 11.54 -8.80 -2.61
C ALA A 228 11.76 -10.29 -2.31
N MET A 229 12.08 -11.10 -3.32
CA MET A 229 12.41 -12.51 -3.15
C MET A 229 13.65 -12.71 -2.29
N LYS A 230 14.70 -11.90 -2.49
CA LYS A 230 15.91 -11.93 -1.66
C LYS A 230 15.64 -11.55 -0.21
N LEU A 231 14.76 -10.54 0.01
CA LEU A 231 14.33 -10.14 1.35
C LEU A 231 13.66 -11.31 2.08
N ILE A 232 12.66 -11.93 1.45
CA ILE A 232 11.90 -13.04 2.01
C ILE A 232 12.84 -14.21 2.38
N LYS A 233 13.73 -14.60 1.46
CA LYS A 233 14.70 -15.68 1.72
C LYS A 233 15.67 -15.35 2.84
N LYS A 234 16.22 -14.12 2.87
CA LYS A 234 17.20 -13.72 3.90
C LYS A 234 16.56 -13.55 5.28
N ALA A 235 15.33 -13.05 5.33
CA ALA A 235 14.63 -12.83 6.59
C ALA A 235 14.35 -14.16 7.30
N ASN A 236 14.10 -15.23 6.55
CA ASN A 236 13.82 -16.57 7.09
C ASN A 236 12.75 -16.59 8.18
N VAL A 237 11.67 -15.81 7.97
CA VAL A 237 10.52 -15.67 8.87
C VAL A 237 9.24 -16.15 8.16
N PRO A 238 8.15 -16.45 8.90
CA PRO A 238 6.88 -16.81 8.28
C PRO A 238 6.37 -15.72 7.33
N VAL A 239 5.74 -16.14 6.22
CA VAL A 239 5.10 -15.26 5.25
C VAL A 239 3.59 -15.43 5.33
N VAL A 240 2.87 -14.34 5.55
CA VAL A 240 1.41 -14.29 5.59
C VAL A 240 0.90 -13.71 4.29
N PRO A 241 0.17 -14.46 3.46
CA PRO A 241 -0.39 -13.92 2.22
C PRO A 241 -1.69 -13.17 2.50
N MET A 242 -1.83 -12.00 1.88
CA MET A 242 -3.04 -11.18 1.85
C MET A 242 -3.43 -10.93 0.40
N TYR A 243 -4.73 -10.86 0.11
CA TYR A 243 -5.23 -10.64 -1.24
C TYR A 243 -6.37 -9.61 -1.24
N PHE A 244 -6.19 -8.55 -2.03
CA PHE A 244 -7.19 -7.52 -2.28
C PHE A 244 -8.00 -7.87 -3.54
N HIS A 245 -9.30 -8.11 -3.38
CA HIS A 245 -10.23 -8.30 -4.49
C HIS A 245 -10.74 -6.94 -4.98
N ALA A 246 -9.91 -6.24 -5.74
CA ALA A 246 -10.20 -4.89 -6.20
C ALA A 246 -9.55 -4.62 -7.56
N LYS A 247 -9.95 -3.51 -8.17
CA LYS A 247 -9.34 -2.99 -9.40
C LYS A 247 -9.53 -1.48 -9.51
N ASN A 248 -8.65 -0.83 -10.23
CA ASN A 248 -8.73 0.56 -10.60
C ASN A 248 -9.73 0.82 -11.75
N SER A 249 -9.91 2.05 -12.12
CA SER A 249 -10.84 2.44 -13.19
C SER A 249 -10.37 1.97 -14.58
N LYS A 250 -11.28 1.92 -15.53
CA LYS A 250 -10.93 1.64 -16.94
C LYS A 250 -9.95 2.68 -17.48
N LEU A 251 -10.06 3.95 -17.05
CA LEU A 251 -9.14 5.01 -17.45
C LEU A 251 -7.71 4.70 -17.01
N PHE A 252 -7.50 4.24 -15.77
CA PHE A 252 -6.21 3.84 -15.23
C PHE A 252 -5.51 2.82 -16.15
N TYR A 253 -6.21 1.74 -16.52
CA TYR A 253 -5.65 0.71 -17.40
C TYR A 253 -5.53 1.11 -18.86
N ASN A 254 -6.31 2.08 -19.34
CA ASN A 254 -6.17 2.58 -20.71
C ASN A 254 -4.97 3.51 -20.86
N VAL A 255 -4.66 4.29 -19.82
CA VAL A 255 -3.49 5.19 -19.83
C VAL A 255 -2.19 4.40 -19.85
N SER A 256 -2.14 3.22 -19.23
CA SER A 256 -0.96 2.35 -19.27
C SER A 256 -0.58 1.87 -20.67
N LYS A 257 -1.54 1.85 -21.62
CA LYS A 257 -1.26 1.51 -23.02
C LYS A 257 -0.48 2.59 -23.76
N ILE A 258 -0.53 3.84 -23.29
CA ILE A 258 0.24 4.95 -23.86
C ILE A 258 1.66 4.90 -23.30
N HIS A 259 1.77 4.80 -21.99
CA HIS A 259 3.05 4.63 -21.27
C HIS A 259 2.78 4.04 -19.89
N PRO A 260 3.50 2.96 -19.50
CA PRO A 260 3.27 2.29 -18.21
C PRO A 260 3.34 3.24 -16.99
N ASP A 261 4.29 4.18 -16.97
CA ASP A 261 4.50 5.07 -15.83
C ASP A 261 3.43 6.16 -15.70
N LEU A 262 2.70 6.47 -16.78
CA LEU A 262 1.62 7.47 -16.75
C LEU A 262 0.46 7.06 -15.83
N GLN A 263 0.21 5.77 -15.70
CA GLN A 263 -0.84 5.30 -14.79
C GLN A 263 -0.54 5.64 -13.32
N THR A 264 0.76 5.66 -12.93
CA THR A 264 1.18 6.02 -11.57
C THR A 264 0.73 7.43 -11.19
N LEU A 265 0.69 8.36 -12.15
CA LEU A 265 0.17 9.72 -11.94
C LEU A 265 -1.32 9.75 -11.59
N LEU A 266 -2.09 8.73 -11.97
CA LEU A 266 -3.52 8.64 -11.69
C LEU A 266 -3.84 8.05 -10.31
N LEU A 267 -2.88 7.43 -9.63
CA LEU A 267 -3.11 6.78 -8.33
C LEU A 267 -3.77 7.71 -7.28
N PRO A 268 -3.37 8.99 -7.15
CA PRO A 268 -4.06 9.91 -6.25
C PRO A 268 -5.55 10.10 -6.60
N SER A 269 -5.88 10.15 -7.90
CA SER A 269 -7.27 10.24 -8.35
C SER A 269 -8.05 8.96 -8.09
N GLU A 270 -7.42 7.81 -8.31
CA GLU A 270 -8.04 6.51 -8.04
C GLU A 270 -8.37 6.37 -6.56
N MET A 271 -7.47 6.79 -5.67
CA MET A 271 -7.69 6.76 -4.23
C MET A 271 -8.92 7.58 -3.81
N VAL A 272 -9.07 8.83 -4.29
CA VAL A 272 -10.19 9.71 -3.92
C VAL A 272 -11.50 9.39 -4.62
N ASN A 273 -11.51 8.45 -5.57
CA ASN A 273 -12.70 8.04 -6.33
C ASN A 273 -13.30 6.71 -5.87
N LYS A 274 -12.68 5.97 -4.96
CA LYS A 274 -13.14 4.65 -4.47
C LYS A 274 -14.22 4.81 -3.40
N ARG A 275 -15.49 4.95 -3.82
CA ARG A 275 -16.58 5.27 -2.87
C ARG A 275 -17.70 4.24 -2.77
N GLU A 276 -17.84 3.29 -3.70
CA GLU A 276 -19.12 2.61 -3.86
C GLU A 276 -19.17 1.14 -3.40
N LYS A 277 -18.06 0.42 -3.45
CA LYS A 277 -18.07 -1.00 -3.12
C LYS A 277 -17.01 -1.33 -2.08
N PRO A 278 -17.35 -2.12 -1.05
CA PRO A 278 -16.36 -2.58 -0.10
C PRO A 278 -15.25 -3.37 -0.79
N ILE A 279 -14.01 -3.10 -0.42
CA ILE A 279 -12.85 -3.84 -0.88
C ILE A 279 -12.81 -5.15 -0.09
N LYS A 280 -12.99 -6.28 -0.76
CA LYS A 280 -12.90 -7.60 -0.12
C LYS A 280 -11.44 -7.99 0.04
N ILE A 281 -11.09 -8.48 1.23
CA ILE A 281 -9.74 -8.89 1.58
C ILE A 281 -9.78 -10.33 2.09
N ARG A 282 -8.83 -11.14 1.63
CA ARG A 282 -8.60 -12.48 2.15
C ARG A 282 -7.19 -12.59 2.70
N ILE A 283 -7.03 -13.32 3.79
CA ILE A 283 -5.74 -13.56 4.43
C ILE A 283 -5.56 -15.07 4.58
N GLY A 284 -4.43 -15.57 4.10
CA GLY A 284 -4.10 -16.97 4.18
C GLY A 284 -3.37 -17.36 5.46
N ARG A 285 -3.15 -18.64 5.65
CA ARG A 285 -2.34 -19.15 6.76
C ARG A 285 -0.88 -18.75 6.57
N PRO A 286 -0.13 -18.48 7.65
CA PRO A 286 1.30 -18.27 7.58
C PRO A 286 2.01 -19.46 6.91
N VAL A 287 2.86 -19.18 5.94
CA VAL A 287 3.74 -20.16 5.29
C VAL A 287 5.07 -20.08 5.99
N THR A 288 5.52 -21.21 6.54
CA THR A 288 6.78 -21.27 7.30
C THR A 288 8.00 -21.22 6.37
N PRO A 289 9.17 -20.75 6.84
CA PRO A 289 10.40 -20.75 6.06
C PRO A 289 10.77 -22.13 5.48
N LYS A 290 10.48 -23.19 6.23
CA LYS A 290 10.72 -24.58 5.76
C LYS A 290 10.00 -24.84 4.43
N ILE A 291 8.70 -24.53 4.37
CA ILE A 291 7.89 -24.69 3.16
C ILE A 291 8.37 -23.77 2.03
N LEU A 292 8.76 -22.52 2.36
CA LEU A 292 9.26 -21.56 1.36
C LEU A 292 10.58 -21.98 0.71
N ASN A 293 11.42 -22.75 1.42
CA ASN A 293 12.71 -23.22 0.94
C ASN A 293 12.62 -24.52 0.13
N GLU A 294 11.46 -25.19 0.12
CA GLU A 294 11.20 -26.39 -0.70
C GLU A 294 10.87 -26.02 -2.17
N TYR A 295 10.65 -24.73 -2.47
CA TYR A 295 10.36 -24.18 -3.78
C TYR A 295 11.42 -23.15 -4.21
#